data_4538e55ca348bcacf70fc0fb57aa382a
#
_entry.id   4538e55ca348bcacf70fc0fb57aa382a
#
_cell.length_a   1.000
_cell.length_b   1.000
_cell.length_c   1.000
_cell.angle_alpha   90.00
_cell.angle_beta   90.00
_cell.angle_gamma   90.00
#
_symmetry.space_group_name_H-M   'P 1'
#
loop_
_entity.id
_entity.type
_entity.pdbx_description
1 polymer ?
#
loop_
_entity_poly.entity_id
_entity_poly.type
_entity_poly.pdbx_seq_one_letter_code
_entity_poly.pdbx_strand_id
1 'polypeptide(L)'
;AEAYLVDKVPRFDVVGKQPLRADEKYYVVDQGLRTALGFDNRADIELVLENIVCQELRSRGCTVHVGWRGSREVDFIAQRGAATRYIQVSYLLADKATAEREFGVLESIPDNHPKTVVSMDPVSRGRNGIEHVNIVDFLLEDPLAEWNG
;
A
#
# COMPACT_ATOMS: atom_id res chain seq x y z
N ALA A 1 -28.72 -4.98 6.55
CA ALA A 1 -27.42 -4.60 5.97
C ALA A 1 -26.34 -4.62 7.04
N GLU A 2 -25.38 -5.48 6.92
CA GLU A 2 -24.19 -5.44 7.77
C GLU A 2 -23.33 -4.26 7.34
N ALA A 3 -23.13 -3.29 8.24
CA ALA A 3 -22.19 -2.21 8.01
C ALA A 3 -20.77 -2.71 8.32
N TYR A 4 -20.00 -3.02 7.29
CA TYR A 4 -18.60 -3.36 7.45
C TYR A 4 -17.81 -2.07 7.72
N LEU A 5 -17.54 -1.79 8.98
CA LEU A 5 -16.74 -0.64 9.41
C LEU A 5 -15.24 -0.90 9.30
N VAL A 6 -14.84 -2.14 9.20
CA VAL A 6 -13.45 -2.58 9.20
C VAL A 6 -13.21 -3.63 8.13
N ASP A 7 -12.23 -3.40 7.29
CA ASP A 7 -11.74 -4.36 6.31
C ASP A 7 -10.55 -5.15 6.86
N LYS A 8 -10.61 -6.45 6.65
CA LYS A 8 -9.55 -7.39 7.02
C LYS A 8 -8.66 -7.65 5.81
N VAL A 9 -7.36 -7.43 5.99
CA VAL A 9 -6.36 -7.67 4.93
C VAL A 9 -5.42 -8.77 5.40
N PRO A 10 -5.42 -9.93 4.74
CA PRO A 10 -4.56 -11.04 5.10
C PRO A 10 -3.09 -10.77 4.74
N ARG A 11 -2.20 -11.42 5.46
CA ARG A 11 -0.75 -11.36 5.21
C ARG A 11 -0.27 -12.44 4.26
N PHE A 12 0.77 -12.12 3.52
CA PHE A 12 1.37 -12.99 2.54
C PHE A 12 2.90 -12.90 2.59
N ASP A 13 3.57 -14.05 2.63
CA ASP A 13 5.03 -14.11 2.51
C ASP A 13 5.43 -13.91 1.04
N VAL A 14 6.11 -12.80 0.76
CA VAL A 14 6.53 -12.42 -0.59
C VAL A 14 7.56 -13.39 -1.17
N VAL A 15 8.43 -13.95 -0.35
CA VAL A 15 9.47 -14.88 -0.77
C VAL A 15 8.98 -16.32 -0.82
N GLY A 16 8.35 -16.78 0.25
CA GLY A 16 7.78 -18.12 0.35
C GLY A 16 6.54 -18.33 -0.51
N LYS A 17 5.98 -17.25 -1.07
CA LYS A 17 4.78 -17.28 -1.95
C LYS A 17 3.60 -18.04 -1.31
N GLN A 18 3.38 -17.82 -0.02
CA GLN A 18 2.33 -18.49 0.74
C GLN A 18 1.62 -17.54 1.71
N PRO A 19 0.31 -17.75 1.99
CA PRO A 19 -0.39 -17.01 3.01
C PRO A 19 0.20 -17.25 4.39
N LEU A 20 0.31 -16.19 5.19
CA LEU A 20 0.69 -16.27 6.60
C LEU A 20 -0.58 -16.41 7.46
N ARG A 21 -0.53 -17.29 8.44
CA ARG A 21 -1.67 -17.57 9.33
C ARG A 21 -1.80 -16.60 10.50
N ALA A 22 -0.80 -15.74 10.71
CA ALA A 22 -0.75 -14.85 11.87
C ALA A 22 -1.04 -13.40 11.50
N ASP A 23 -1.65 -12.68 12.45
CA ASP A 23 -1.75 -11.22 12.52
C ASP A 23 -2.20 -10.51 11.24
N GLU A 24 -3.46 -10.64 10.92
CA GLU A 24 -4.09 -9.89 9.84
C GLU A 24 -4.12 -8.39 10.16
N LYS A 25 -4.00 -7.56 9.14
CA LYS A 25 -4.13 -6.11 9.28
C LYS A 25 -5.59 -5.70 9.07
N TYR A 26 -6.06 -4.75 9.85
CA TYR A 26 -7.44 -4.26 9.78
C TYR A 26 -7.44 -2.79 9.36
N TYR A 27 -8.23 -2.46 8.37
CA TYR A 27 -8.42 -1.09 7.89
C TYR A 27 -9.84 -0.63 8.14
N VAL A 28 -9.98 0.61 8.59
CA VAL A 28 -11.28 1.24 8.83
C VAL A 28 -11.86 1.71 7.50
N VAL A 29 -13.07 1.28 7.18
CA VAL A 29 -13.75 1.65 5.92
C VAL A 29 -14.23 3.10 5.95
N ASP A 30 -14.63 3.61 7.12
CA ASP A 30 -15.14 4.98 7.27
C ASP A 30 -14.07 5.89 7.90
N GLN A 31 -13.55 6.82 7.09
CA GLN A 31 -12.56 7.80 7.53
C GLN A 31 -13.15 8.85 8.50
N GLY A 32 -14.44 9.13 8.40
CA GLY A 32 -15.15 10.01 9.34
C GLY A 32 -15.18 9.45 10.75
N LEU A 33 -15.41 8.15 10.90
CA LEU A 33 -15.35 7.46 12.18
C LEU A 33 -13.95 7.54 12.79
N ARG A 34 -12.91 7.40 11.96
CA ARG A 34 -11.53 7.50 12.39
C ARG A 34 -11.20 8.89 12.93
N THR A 35 -11.61 9.95 12.22
CA THR A 35 -11.45 11.34 12.66
C THR A 35 -12.18 11.60 13.99
N ALA A 36 -13.40 11.06 14.15
CA ALA A 36 -14.16 11.16 15.37
C ALA A 36 -13.51 10.48 16.58
N LEU A 37 -12.66 9.47 16.35
CA LEU A 37 -11.91 8.78 17.39
C LEU A 37 -10.62 9.51 17.81
N GLY A 38 -10.28 10.66 17.22
CA GLY A 38 -9.23 11.57 17.68
C GLY A 38 -7.79 11.15 17.33
N PHE A 39 -7.56 10.58 16.17
CA PHE A 39 -6.22 10.21 15.68
C PHE A 39 -5.54 11.42 15.02
N ASP A 40 -4.57 12.05 15.69
CA ASP A 40 -4.03 13.36 15.32
C ASP A 40 -2.51 13.43 15.13
N ASN A 41 -1.79 12.31 15.07
CA ASN A 41 -0.33 12.32 14.90
C ASN A 41 0.12 11.83 13.51
N ARG A 42 1.44 11.95 13.21
CA ARG A 42 2.01 11.55 11.92
C ARG A 42 1.75 10.08 11.57
N ALA A 43 1.87 9.19 12.54
CA ALA A 43 1.58 7.77 12.35
C ALA A 43 0.11 7.55 11.96
N ASP A 44 -0.79 8.36 12.48
CA ASP A 44 -2.21 8.32 12.11
C ASP A 44 -2.44 8.81 10.69
N ILE A 45 -1.68 9.81 10.22
CA ILE A 45 -1.72 10.27 8.83
C ILE A 45 -1.29 9.13 7.90
N GLU A 46 -0.19 8.44 8.18
CA GLU A 46 0.27 7.29 7.39
C GLU A 46 -0.79 6.20 7.33
N LEU A 47 -1.42 5.86 8.46
CA LEU A 47 -2.52 4.89 8.50
C LEU A 47 -3.75 5.36 7.71
N VAL A 48 -4.07 6.65 7.70
CA VAL A 48 -5.15 7.20 6.85
C VAL A 48 -4.81 7.03 5.38
N LEU A 49 -3.58 7.33 4.98
CA LEU A 49 -3.14 7.17 3.59
C LEU A 49 -3.15 5.70 3.15
N GLU A 50 -2.66 4.79 3.99
CA GLU A 50 -2.75 3.34 3.73
C GLU A 50 -4.21 2.90 3.56
N ASN A 51 -5.10 3.39 4.40
CA ASN A 51 -6.53 3.11 4.30
C ASN A 51 -7.13 3.56 2.96
N ILE A 52 -6.81 4.79 2.55
CA ILE A 52 -7.26 5.35 1.28
C ILE A 52 -6.77 4.50 0.11
N VAL A 53 -5.49 4.14 0.10
CA VAL A 53 -4.88 3.31 -0.95
C VAL A 53 -5.52 1.91 -0.97
N CYS A 54 -5.72 1.30 0.19
CA CYS A 54 -6.36 -0.01 0.30
C CYS A 54 -7.78 -0.01 -0.29
N GLN A 55 -8.59 0.98 0.07
CA GLN A 55 -9.95 1.11 -0.44
C GLN A 55 -9.97 1.37 -1.94
N GLU A 56 -9.07 2.20 -2.44
CA GLU A 56 -8.94 2.46 -3.88
C GLU A 56 -8.56 1.20 -4.65
N LEU A 57 -7.58 0.44 -4.18
CA LEU A 57 -7.18 -0.83 -4.81
C LEU A 57 -8.35 -1.82 -4.88
N ARG A 58 -9.12 -1.93 -3.82
CA ARG A 58 -10.31 -2.81 -3.78
C ARG A 58 -11.40 -2.32 -4.70
N SER A 59 -11.65 -1.02 -4.78
CA SER A 59 -12.63 -0.44 -5.70
C SER A 59 -12.29 -0.71 -7.17
N ARG A 60 -10.99 -0.84 -7.48
CA ARG A 60 -10.48 -1.25 -8.81
C ARG A 60 -10.56 -2.74 -9.09
N GLY A 61 -11.11 -3.53 -8.17
CA GLY A 61 -11.24 -4.97 -8.31
C GLY A 61 -9.99 -5.77 -7.96
N CYS A 62 -9.04 -5.16 -7.23
CA CYS A 62 -7.86 -5.87 -6.78
C CYS A 62 -8.15 -6.73 -5.55
N THR A 63 -7.54 -7.91 -5.50
CA THR A 63 -7.32 -8.63 -4.25
C THR A 63 -6.08 -8.05 -3.57
N VAL A 64 -6.20 -7.68 -2.30
CA VAL A 64 -5.15 -6.98 -1.55
C VAL A 64 -4.67 -7.83 -0.38
N HIS A 65 -3.35 -7.96 -0.26
CA HIS A 65 -2.67 -8.59 0.87
C HIS A 65 -1.63 -7.63 1.46
N VAL A 66 -1.33 -7.78 2.74
CA VAL A 66 -0.14 -7.18 3.34
C VAL A 66 1.05 -8.10 3.08
N GLY A 67 2.12 -7.56 2.48
CA GLY A 67 3.32 -8.31 2.17
C GLY A 67 4.25 -8.42 3.37
N TRP A 68 5.01 -9.52 3.41
CA TRP A 68 6.04 -9.75 4.41
C TRP A 68 7.33 -10.20 3.74
N ARG A 69 8.39 -9.46 3.93
CA ARG A 69 9.73 -9.76 3.39
C ARG A 69 10.74 -9.87 4.52
N GLY A 70 10.96 -11.08 4.99
CA GLY A 70 11.78 -11.31 6.18
C GLY A 70 11.18 -10.66 7.42
N SER A 71 11.85 -9.65 7.97
CA SER A 71 11.38 -8.86 9.12
C SER A 71 10.70 -7.54 8.74
N ARG A 72 10.53 -7.27 7.44
CA ARG A 72 9.97 -6.01 6.94
C ARG A 72 8.63 -6.23 6.26
N GLU A 73 7.71 -5.30 6.51
CA GLU A 73 6.39 -5.27 5.91
C GLU A 73 6.44 -4.56 4.55
N VAL A 74 5.70 -5.08 3.60
CA VAL A 74 5.28 -4.41 2.37
C VAL A 74 3.81 -4.07 2.55
N ASP A 75 3.45 -2.79 2.47
CA ASP A 75 2.10 -2.36 2.85
C ASP A 75 1.02 -3.09 2.05
N PHE A 76 1.17 -3.18 0.73
CA PHE A 76 0.21 -3.91 -0.10
C PHE A 76 0.85 -4.73 -1.21
N ILE A 77 0.33 -5.93 -1.38
CA ILE A 77 0.43 -6.72 -2.60
C ILE A 77 -0.96 -6.67 -3.25
N ALA A 78 -1.06 -6.02 -4.39
CA ALA A 78 -2.31 -5.88 -5.13
C ALA A 78 -2.30 -6.79 -6.36
N GLN A 79 -3.34 -7.61 -6.49
CA GLN A 79 -3.49 -8.54 -7.61
C GLN A 79 -4.80 -8.28 -8.33
N ARG A 80 -4.74 -8.16 -9.66
CA ARG A 80 -5.91 -8.05 -10.52
C ARG A 80 -5.71 -8.92 -11.76
N GLY A 81 -6.51 -9.99 -11.88
CA GLY A 81 -6.25 -11.02 -12.88
C GLY A 81 -4.88 -11.66 -12.69
N ALA A 82 -4.05 -11.66 -13.73
CA ALA A 82 -2.68 -12.17 -13.70
C ALA A 82 -1.64 -11.13 -13.26
N ALA A 83 -2.03 -9.86 -13.10
CA ALA A 83 -1.12 -8.78 -12.74
C ALA A 83 -0.95 -8.67 -11.24
N THR A 84 0.29 -8.44 -10.81
CA THR A 84 0.67 -8.19 -9.42
C THR A 84 1.46 -6.89 -9.34
N ARG A 85 1.19 -6.07 -8.33
CA ARG A 85 1.93 -4.84 -8.01
C ARG A 85 2.23 -4.78 -6.52
N TYR A 86 3.43 -4.38 -6.15
CA TYR A 86 3.81 -4.09 -4.78
C TYR A 86 3.70 -2.59 -4.52
N ILE A 87 3.06 -2.21 -3.41
CA ILE A 87 2.81 -0.81 -3.09
C ILE A 87 3.23 -0.54 -1.65
N GLN A 88 4.02 0.52 -1.48
CA GLN A 88 4.40 1.08 -0.20
C GLN A 88 3.76 2.47 -0.07
N VAL A 89 3.30 2.82 1.12
CA VAL A 89 2.64 4.10 1.38
C VAL A 89 3.37 4.85 2.47
N SER A 90 3.69 6.11 2.21
CA SER A 90 4.34 7.00 3.18
C SER A 90 3.70 8.38 3.17
N TYR A 91 3.79 9.11 4.28
CA TYR A 91 3.35 10.50 4.30
C TYR A 91 4.25 11.37 3.43
N LEU A 92 5.53 11.46 3.76
CA LEU A 92 6.54 12.22 3.05
C LEU A 92 7.87 11.44 3.00
N LEU A 93 8.55 11.54 1.87
CA LEU A 93 9.85 10.91 1.59
C LEU A 93 11.03 11.90 1.73
N ALA A 94 10.80 13.09 2.29
CA ALA A 94 11.80 14.16 2.37
C ALA A 94 13.04 13.78 3.20
N ASP A 95 12.84 12.93 4.21
CA ASP A 95 13.90 12.38 5.04
C ASP A 95 14.55 11.16 4.36
N LYS A 96 15.89 11.18 4.29
CA LYS A 96 16.67 10.10 3.67
C LYS A 96 16.40 8.74 4.33
N ALA A 97 16.30 8.69 5.65
CA ALA A 97 16.08 7.44 6.37
C ALA A 97 14.70 6.84 6.03
N THR A 98 13.68 7.68 5.91
CA THR A 98 12.35 7.27 5.46
C THR A 98 12.39 6.75 4.02
N ALA A 99 13.02 7.49 3.10
CA ALA A 99 13.16 7.05 1.72
C ALA A 99 13.89 5.71 1.61
N GLU A 100 15.00 5.53 2.33
CA GLU A 100 15.74 4.26 2.36
C GLU A 100 14.89 3.10 2.90
N ARG A 101 14.06 3.34 3.89
CA ARG A 101 13.15 2.33 4.44
C ARG A 101 12.09 1.92 3.42
N GLU A 102 11.39 2.89 2.83
CA GLU A 102 10.26 2.63 1.93
C GLU A 102 10.71 2.01 0.59
N PHE A 103 11.72 2.56 -0.04
CA PHE A 103 12.27 1.98 -1.26
C PHE A 103 13.03 0.68 -1.01
N GLY A 104 13.79 0.61 0.08
CA GLY A 104 14.66 -0.52 0.39
C GLY A 104 13.91 -1.85 0.55
N VAL A 105 12.70 -1.85 1.12
CA VAL A 105 11.91 -3.08 1.21
C VAL A 105 11.47 -3.56 -0.17
N LEU A 106 11.05 -2.65 -1.05
CA LEU A 106 10.65 -2.99 -2.42
C LEU A 106 11.84 -3.44 -3.27
N GLU A 107 12.99 -2.78 -3.12
CA GLU A 107 14.24 -3.18 -3.80
C GLU A 107 14.69 -4.59 -3.42
N SER A 108 14.38 -5.04 -2.22
CA SER A 108 14.74 -6.38 -1.74
C SER A 108 13.89 -7.51 -2.32
N ILE A 109 12.80 -7.20 -3.01
CA ILE A 109 11.92 -8.20 -3.62
C ILE A 109 12.53 -8.67 -4.94
N PRO A 110 12.86 -9.97 -5.09
CA PRO A 110 13.68 -10.45 -6.22
C PRO A 110 12.90 -10.77 -7.49
N ASP A 111 11.69 -10.26 -7.65
CA ASP A 111 10.89 -10.45 -8.87
C ASP A 111 10.72 -9.15 -9.66
N ASN A 112 10.17 -9.25 -10.86
CA ASN A 112 10.02 -8.15 -11.80
C ASN A 112 8.61 -7.54 -11.81
N HIS A 113 7.79 -7.84 -10.82
CA HIS A 113 6.49 -7.18 -10.72
C HIS A 113 6.65 -5.68 -10.45
N PRO A 114 5.77 -4.83 -11.01
CA PRO A 114 5.80 -3.40 -10.76
C PRO A 114 5.80 -3.05 -9.27
N LYS A 115 6.61 -2.08 -8.90
CA LYS A 115 6.79 -1.60 -7.54
C LYS A 115 6.57 -0.11 -7.50
N THR A 116 5.72 0.35 -6.58
CA THR A 116 5.32 1.76 -6.48
C THR A 116 5.38 2.22 -5.03
N VAL A 117 5.94 3.40 -4.80
CA VAL A 117 5.79 4.14 -3.54
C VAL A 117 4.77 5.25 -3.77
N VAL A 118 3.76 5.32 -2.91
CA VAL A 118 2.74 6.37 -2.91
C VAL A 118 2.97 7.27 -1.72
N SER A 119 3.02 8.58 -1.93
CA SER A 119 3.18 9.55 -0.85
C SER A 119 2.46 10.87 -1.14
N MET A 120 2.54 11.82 -0.22
CA MET A 120 2.05 13.18 -0.43
C MET A 120 3.10 14.15 -0.98
N ASP A 121 4.31 13.67 -1.29
CA ASP A 121 5.33 14.52 -1.92
C ASP A 121 4.84 15.04 -3.27
N PRO A 122 5.01 16.34 -3.55
CA PRO A 122 4.53 16.95 -4.80
C PRO A 122 5.40 16.60 -6.02
N VAL A 123 6.63 16.15 -5.80
CA VAL A 123 7.61 15.82 -6.84
C VAL A 123 7.97 14.35 -6.78
N SER A 124 7.96 13.68 -7.93
CA SER A 124 8.35 12.28 -8.04
C SER A 124 9.80 12.05 -7.61
N ARG A 125 10.02 10.99 -6.85
CA ARG A 125 11.32 10.56 -6.31
C ARG A 125 11.63 9.10 -6.64
N GLY A 126 11.10 8.59 -7.74
CA GLY A 126 11.32 7.21 -8.18
C GLY A 126 12.81 6.87 -8.33
N ARG A 127 13.18 5.63 -8.01
CA ARG A 127 14.56 5.14 -8.12
C ARG A 127 14.61 3.64 -8.40
N ASN A 128 15.69 3.20 -9.06
CA ASN A 128 15.98 1.77 -9.28
C ASN A 128 14.81 0.98 -9.89
N GLY A 129 14.06 1.61 -10.81
CA GLY A 129 12.89 1.00 -11.43
C GLY A 129 11.63 0.98 -10.58
N ILE A 130 11.67 1.52 -9.37
CA ILE A 130 10.51 1.71 -8.50
C ILE A 130 9.90 3.08 -8.80
N GLU A 131 8.62 3.07 -9.15
CA GLU A 131 7.87 4.29 -9.40
C GLU A 131 7.52 5.00 -8.09
N HIS A 132 7.51 6.32 -8.10
CA HIS A 132 6.94 7.13 -7.03
C HIS A 132 5.80 7.97 -7.58
N VAL A 133 4.64 7.90 -6.93
CA VAL A 133 3.42 8.58 -7.34
C VAL A 133 2.85 9.38 -6.16
N ASN A 134 2.46 10.63 -6.41
CA ASN A 134 1.66 11.39 -5.44
C ASN A 134 0.29 10.72 -5.25
N ILE A 135 -0.22 10.70 -4.04
CA ILE A 135 -1.49 10.01 -3.73
C ILE A 135 -2.67 10.54 -4.55
N VAL A 136 -2.72 11.84 -4.85
CA VAL A 136 -3.79 12.41 -5.69
C VAL A 136 -3.70 11.86 -7.11
N ASP A 137 -2.50 11.80 -7.68
CA ASP A 137 -2.28 11.23 -9.02
C ASP A 137 -2.63 9.74 -9.04
N PHE A 138 -2.26 9.01 -7.98
CA PHE A 138 -2.65 7.61 -7.81
C PHE A 138 -4.18 7.43 -7.82
N LEU A 139 -4.93 8.28 -7.10
CA LEU A 139 -6.40 8.22 -7.05
C LEU A 139 -7.05 8.62 -8.39
N LEU A 140 -6.37 9.43 -9.20
CA LEU A 140 -6.84 9.89 -10.51
C LEU A 140 -6.43 8.94 -11.66
N GLU A 141 -5.62 7.91 -11.40
CA GLU A 141 -5.33 6.89 -12.41
C GLU A 141 -6.63 6.27 -12.95
N ASP A 142 -6.64 5.95 -14.24
CA ASP A 142 -7.74 5.20 -14.82
C ASP A 142 -7.87 3.83 -14.13
N PRO A 143 -8.97 3.57 -13.41
CA PRO A 143 -9.16 2.29 -12.73
C PRO A 143 -9.27 1.10 -13.70
N LEU A 144 -9.53 1.36 -14.99
CA LEU A 144 -9.59 0.35 -16.03
C LEU A 144 -8.28 0.20 -16.80
N ALA A 145 -7.27 1.05 -16.54
CA ALA A 145 -5.97 0.93 -17.15
C ALA A 145 -5.39 -0.47 -16.92
N GLU A 146 -4.84 -1.05 -17.97
CA GLU A 146 -4.18 -2.35 -17.86
C GLU A 146 -2.94 -2.22 -16.96
N TRP A 147 -2.88 -3.07 -15.98
CA TRP A 147 -1.66 -3.25 -15.20
C TRP A 147 -0.72 -4.14 -16.02
N ASN A 148 0.13 -3.53 -16.78
CA ASN A 148 1.17 -4.25 -17.52
C ASN A 148 2.13 -4.90 -16.51
N GLY A 149 2.14 -6.21 -16.52
CA GLY A 149 3.07 -7.00 -15.74
C GLY A 149 4.48 -6.97 -16.33
#